data_ecd9b3a75df8dfb7dc9e310402fb8079
#
_entry.id   ecd9b3a75df8dfb7dc9e310402fb8079
#
_cell.length_a   1.000
_cell.length_b   1.000
_cell.length_c   1.000
_cell.angle_alpha   90.00
_cell.angle_beta   90.00
_cell.angle_gamma   90.00
#
_symmetry.space_group_name_H-M   'P 1'
#
loop_
_entity.id
_entity.type
_entity.pdbx_description
1 polymer ?
#
loop_
_entity_poly.entity_id
_entity_poly.type
_entity_poly.pdbx_seq_one_letter_code
_entity_poly.pdbx_strand_id
1 'polypeptide(L)'
;MKIELYELKNMLMDAASEGALRALVSIGALSPTLSKREAYRIYGEGTVKRWIEEGLLNIRKDGNNTSKCRISRLEIEALSNANNRISYLSTAERHNNVDTN
;
A
#
# COMPACT_ATOMS: atom_id res chain seq x y z
N MET A 1 8.29 1.89 23.54
CA MET A 1 7.88 2.65 22.34
C MET A 1 6.62 3.45 22.64
N LYS A 2 6.64 4.72 22.29
CA LYS A 2 5.50 5.58 22.55
C LYS A 2 4.72 5.78 21.25
N ILE A 3 3.43 5.48 21.28
CA ILE A 3 2.54 5.65 20.12
C ILE A 3 1.54 6.75 20.45
N GLU A 4 1.47 7.74 19.59
CA GLU A 4 0.50 8.80 19.73
C GLU A 4 -0.91 8.29 19.37
N LEU A 5 -1.93 8.94 19.94
CA LEU A 5 -3.31 8.49 19.73
C LEU A 5 -3.71 8.51 18.25
N TYR A 6 -3.28 9.54 17.51
CA TYR A 6 -3.59 9.61 16.08
C TYR A 6 -2.92 8.47 15.30
N GLU A 7 -1.71 8.08 15.69
CA GLU A 7 -1.01 6.97 15.06
C GLU A 7 -1.74 5.66 15.29
N LEU A 8 -2.14 5.44 16.54
CA LEU A 8 -2.87 4.22 16.90
C LEU A 8 -4.18 4.13 16.13
N LYS A 9 -4.92 5.24 16.05
CA LYS A 9 -6.18 5.29 15.30
C LYS A 9 -5.94 4.90 13.84
N ASN A 10 -4.94 5.50 13.20
CA ASN A 10 -4.65 5.25 11.79
C ASN A 10 -4.20 3.81 11.55
N MET A 11 -3.38 3.27 12.46
CA MET A 11 -2.96 1.87 12.38
C MET A 11 -4.15 0.92 12.47
N LEU A 12 -5.10 1.21 13.37
CA LEU A 12 -6.29 0.39 13.52
C LEU A 12 -7.19 0.49 12.29
N MET A 13 -7.34 1.67 11.72
CA MET A 13 -8.11 1.86 10.50
C MET A 13 -7.49 1.11 9.32
N ASP A 14 -6.17 1.18 9.18
CA ASP A 14 -5.45 0.47 8.13
C ASP A 14 -5.60 -1.04 8.30
N ALA A 15 -5.46 -1.52 9.54
CA ALA A 15 -5.58 -2.95 9.82
C ALA A 15 -7.00 -3.46 9.51
N ALA A 16 -8.02 -2.68 9.84
CA ALA A 16 -9.40 -3.04 9.53
C ALA A 16 -9.64 -3.10 8.02
N SER A 17 -9.13 -2.11 7.29
CA SER A 17 -9.24 -2.06 5.83
C SER A 17 -8.54 -3.25 5.17
N GLU A 18 -7.32 -3.55 5.61
CA GLU A 18 -6.55 -4.69 5.08
C GLU A 18 -7.21 -6.02 5.42
N GLY A 19 -7.80 -6.13 6.61
CA GLY A 19 -8.55 -7.32 7.02
C GLY A 19 -9.77 -7.56 6.15
N ALA A 20 -10.51 -6.50 5.83
CA ALA A 20 -11.67 -6.57 4.95
C ALA A 20 -11.26 -7.00 3.54
N LEU A 21 -10.16 -6.45 3.03
CA LEU A 21 -9.62 -6.82 1.73
C LEU A 21 -9.24 -8.30 1.70
N ARG A 22 -8.56 -8.76 2.75
CA ARG A 22 -8.15 -10.16 2.89
C ARG A 22 -9.37 -11.10 2.88
N ALA A 23 -10.43 -10.71 3.56
CA ALA A 23 -11.67 -11.50 3.59
C ALA A 23 -12.28 -11.59 2.19
N LEU A 24 -12.34 -10.48 1.46
CA LEU A 24 -12.88 -10.45 0.10
C LEU A 24 -12.07 -11.32 -0.85
N VAL A 25 -10.75 -11.33 -0.70
CA VAL A 25 -9.88 -12.21 -1.48
C VAL A 25 -10.14 -13.69 -1.13
N SER A 26 -10.27 -13.98 0.17
CA SER A 26 -10.49 -15.35 0.64
C SER A 26 -11.76 -15.98 0.11
N ILE A 27 -12.84 -15.21 0.00
CA ILE A 27 -14.11 -15.72 -0.52
C ILE A 27 -14.22 -15.65 -2.04
N GLY A 28 -13.16 -15.19 -2.71
CA GLY A 28 -13.13 -15.12 -4.17
C GLY A 28 -13.84 -13.92 -4.77
N ALA A 29 -14.26 -12.95 -3.95
CA ALA A 29 -14.90 -11.73 -4.45
C ALA A 29 -13.91 -10.81 -5.16
N LEU A 30 -12.62 -10.87 -4.77
CA LEU A 30 -11.56 -10.11 -5.41
C LEU A 30 -10.40 -11.03 -5.75
N SER A 31 -9.73 -10.76 -6.87
CA SER A 31 -8.54 -11.50 -7.24
C SER A 31 -7.41 -11.20 -6.27
N PRO A 32 -6.59 -12.20 -5.89
CA PRO A 32 -5.45 -11.96 -5.00
C PRO A 32 -4.32 -11.17 -5.65
N THR A 33 -4.33 -11.04 -6.99
CA THR A 33 -3.29 -10.30 -7.70
C THR A 33 -3.90 -9.30 -8.68
N LEU A 34 -3.11 -8.30 -9.02
CA LEU A 34 -3.45 -7.29 -10.01
C LEU A 34 -2.42 -7.32 -11.13
N SER A 35 -2.86 -6.98 -12.36
CA SER A 35 -1.92 -6.68 -13.42
C SER A 35 -1.32 -5.28 -13.17
N LYS A 36 -0.21 -4.97 -13.84
CA LYS A 36 0.36 -3.62 -13.77
C LYS A 36 -0.67 -2.57 -14.18
N ARG A 37 -1.41 -2.86 -15.25
CA ARG A 37 -2.41 -1.93 -15.78
C ARG A 37 -3.49 -1.63 -14.75
N GLU A 38 -3.98 -2.65 -14.07
CA GLU A 38 -4.98 -2.47 -13.03
C GLU A 38 -4.42 -1.67 -11.85
N ALA A 39 -3.19 -1.97 -11.46
CA ALA A 39 -2.52 -1.26 -10.37
C ALA A 39 -2.34 0.22 -10.73
N TYR A 40 -1.94 0.52 -11.97
CA TYR A 40 -1.79 1.89 -12.43
C TYR A 40 -3.11 2.66 -12.37
N ARG A 41 -4.20 1.98 -12.74
CA ARG A 41 -5.51 2.60 -12.72
C ARG A 41 -5.98 2.91 -11.30
N ILE A 42 -5.71 2.02 -10.36
CA ILE A 42 -6.19 2.16 -8.97
C ILE A 42 -5.29 3.10 -8.16
N TYR A 43 -3.98 2.94 -8.29
CA TYR A 43 -3.01 3.63 -7.42
C TYR A 43 -2.21 4.73 -8.10
N GLY A 44 -2.32 4.84 -9.41
CA GLY A 44 -1.58 5.83 -10.19
C GLY A 44 -0.30 5.25 -10.79
N GLU A 45 -0.11 5.51 -12.09
CA GLU A 45 1.03 4.94 -12.82
C GLU A 45 2.38 5.37 -12.25
N GLY A 46 2.55 6.66 -12.01
CA GLY A 46 3.81 7.19 -11.49
C GLY A 46 4.15 6.63 -10.12
N THR A 47 3.14 6.52 -9.26
CA THR A 47 3.31 5.99 -7.91
C THR A 47 3.73 4.52 -7.94
N VAL A 48 3.03 3.71 -8.74
CA VAL A 48 3.31 2.28 -8.82
C VAL A 48 4.69 2.04 -9.45
N LYS A 49 5.03 2.78 -10.50
CA LYS A 49 6.35 2.66 -11.12
C LYS A 49 7.48 2.98 -10.13
N ARG A 50 7.30 4.02 -9.34
CA ARG A 50 8.28 4.39 -8.32
C ARG A 50 8.43 3.28 -7.28
N TRP A 51 7.32 2.71 -6.82
CA TRP A 51 7.37 1.62 -5.83
C TRP A 51 8.09 0.40 -6.39
N ILE A 52 7.89 0.09 -7.67
CA ILE A 52 8.57 -1.02 -8.31
C ILE A 52 10.09 -0.73 -8.42
N GLU A 53 10.44 0.47 -8.85
CA GLU A 53 11.84 0.88 -8.99
C GLU A 53 12.58 0.90 -7.65
N GLU A 54 11.88 1.27 -6.58
CA GLU A 54 12.45 1.29 -5.24
C GLU A 54 12.48 -0.10 -4.58
N GLY A 55 11.96 -1.11 -5.25
CA GLY A 55 11.95 -2.47 -4.73
C GLY A 55 10.94 -2.71 -3.62
N LEU A 56 9.93 -1.86 -3.50
CA LEU A 56 8.93 -1.97 -2.46
C LEU A 56 7.80 -2.94 -2.81
N LEU A 57 7.65 -3.27 -4.09
CA LEU A 57 6.67 -4.24 -4.56
C LEU A 57 7.37 -5.43 -5.17
N ASN A 58 6.95 -6.63 -4.77
CA ASN A 58 7.42 -7.87 -5.37
C ASN A 58 6.57 -8.19 -6.58
N ILE A 59 7.19 -8.19 -7.75
CA ILE A 59 6.51 -8.46 -9.00
C ILE A 59 6.72 -9.89 -9.37
N ARG A 60 5.62 -10.62 -9.59
CA ARG A 60 5.67 -11.98 -10.09
C ARG A 60 5.47 -11.95 -11.60
N LYS A 61 6.35 -12.61 -12.31
CA LYS A 61 6.19 -12.79 -13.74
C LYS A 61 5.43 -14.08 -13.99
N ASP A 62 4.46 -14.01 -14.88
CA ASP A 62 3.62 -15.15 -15.22
C ASP A 62 4.30 -15.94 -16.33
N GLY A 63 4.93 -17.07 -15.98
CA GLY A 63 5.64 -17.93 -16.92
C GLY A 63 6.85 -17.20 -17.52
N ASN A 64 7.07 -17.44 -18.83
CA ASN A 64 8.18 -16.82 -19.56
C ASN A 64 7.82 -15.48 -20.21
N ASN A 65 6.59 -15.03 -20.02
CA ASN A 65 6.12 -13.79 -20.61
C ASN A 65 6.38 -12.62 -19.67
N THR A 66 7.40 -11.81 -19.98
CA THR A 66 7.80 -10.68 -19.15
C THR A 66 6.79 -9.54 -19.15
N SER A 67 5.83 -9.53 -20.09
CA SER A 67 4.80 -8.50 -20.13
C SER A 67 3.65 -8.79 -19.17
N LYS A 68 3.54 -10.04 -18.69
CA LYS A 68 2.50 -10.43 -17.72
C LYS A 68 3.10 -10.45 -16.33
N CYS A 69 3.01 -9.32 -15.66
CA CYS A 69 3.46 -9.20 -14.29
C CYS A 69 2.25 -9.21 -13.36
N ARG A 70 2.41 -9.87 -12.21
CA ARG A 70 1.37 -9.94 -11.19
C ARG A 70 1.84 -9.24 -9.92
N ILE A 71 0.99 -8.42 -9.37
CA ILE A 71 1.27 -7.65 -8.16
C ILE A 71 0.29 -8.12 -7.09
N SER A 72 0.80 -8.45 -5.90
CA SER A 72 -0.08 -8.84 -4.79
C SER A 72 -1.00 -7.69 -4.41
N ARG A 73 -2.31 -7.95 -4.42
CA ARG A 73 -3.31 -6.95 -4.03
C ARG A 73 -3.12 -6.53 -2.58
N LEU A 74 -2.84 -7.48 -1.68
CA LEU A 74 -2.62 -7.16 -0.27
C LEU A 74 -1.35 -6.34 -0.05
N GLU A 75 -0.30 -6.67 -0.77
CA GLU A 75 0.97 -5.95 -0.64
C GLU A 75 0.87 -4.49 -1.09
N ILE A 76 0.26 -4.26 -2.25
CA ILE A 76 0.14 -2.89 -2.75
C ILE A 76 -0.83 -2.07 -1.91
N GLU A 77 -1.87 -2.70 -1.37
CA GLU A 77 -2.78 -2.01 -0.46
C GLU A 77 -2.08 -1.61 0.84
N ALA A 78 -1.30 -2.52 1.41
CA ALA A 78 -0.53 -2.23 2.61
C ALA A 78 0.47 -1.09 2.37
N LEU A 79 1.12 -1.11 1.22
CA LEU A 79 2.07 -0.07 0.83
C LEU A 79 1.38 1.28 0.64
N SER A 80 0.21 1.27 0.00
CA SER A 80 -0.60 2.48 -0.18
C SER A 80 -1.01 3.07 1.17
N ASN A 81 -1.45 2.23 2.10
CA ASN A 81 -1.83 2.67 3.45
C ASN A 81 -0.63 3.25 4.19
N ALA A 82 0.52 2.61 4.10
CA ALA A 82 1.74 3.09 4.74
C ALA A 82 2.16 4.45 4.16
N ASN A 83 2.07 4.60 2.84
CA ASN A 83 2.40 5.85 2.18
C ASN A 83 1.42 6.96 2.58
N ASN A 84 0.13 6.65 2.67
CA ASN A 84 -0.89 7.62 3.02
C ASN A 84 -0.88 7.99 4.50
N ARG A 85 -0.28 7.16 5.34
CA ARG A 85 -0.19 7.43 6.78
C ARG A 85 0.47 8.77 7.09
N ILE A 86 1.44 9.15 6.28
CA ILE A 86 2.13 10.44 6.44
C ILE A 86 1.15 11.61 6.27
N SER A 87 0.19 11.47 5.37
CA SER A 87 -0.78 12.52 5.11
C SER A 87 -1.82 12.66 6.22
N TYR A 88 -1.90 11.69 7.15
CA TYR A 88 -2.79 11.78 8.32
C TYR A 88 -2.17 12.57 9.47
N LEU A 89 -0.89 12.87 9.41
CA LEU A 89 -0.23 13.66 10.43
C LEU A 89 -0.74 15.11 10.40
N SER A 90 -0.93 15.70 11.57
CA SER A 90 -1.28 17.11 11.63
C SER A 90 -0.11 17.96 11.15
N THR A 91 -0.39 19.20 10.80
CA THR A 91 0.65 20.13 10.37
C THR A 91 1.72 20.29 11.45
N ALA A 92 1.31 20.39 12.71
CA ALA A 92 2.25 20.54 13.82
C ALA A 92 3.14 19.30 13.97
N GLU A 93 2.56 18.11 13.82
CA GLU A 93 3.30 16.86 13.94
C GLU A 93 4.30 16.69 12.81
N ARG A 94 3.93 17.05 11.58
CA ARG A 94 4.85 17.04 10.45
C ARG A 94 6.01 18.00 10.66
N HIS A 95 5.70 19.17 11.19
CA HIS A 95 6.70 20.17 11.46
C HIS A 95 7.70 19.72 12.53
N ASN A 96 7.19 19.09 13.60
CA ASN A 96 8.06 18.52 14.63
C ASN A 96 8.99 17.46 14.09
N ASN A 97 8.51 16.63 13.16
CA ASN A 97 9.33 15.60 12.55
C ASN A 97 10.45 16.20 11.71
N VAL A 98 10.21 17.34 11.10
CA VAL A 98 11.24 18.06 10.33
C VAL A 98 12.23 18.72 11.27
N ASP A 99 11.74 19.31 12.36
CA ASP A 99 12.58 20.05 13.30
C ASP A 99 13.50 19.18 14.14
N THR A 100 13.21 17.90 14.25
CA THR A 100 14.06 16.97 15.02
C THR A 100 15.32 16.55 14.27
N ASN A 101 15.48 17.01 13.07
CA ASN A 101 16.69 16.73 12.28
C ASN A 101 17.82 17.77 12.56
#